data_43ce139997c9db12c1a8682ad44f2594
#
_entry.id   43ce139997c9db12c1a8682ad44f2594
#
_cell.length_a   1.000
_cell.length_b   1.000
_cell.length_c   1.000
_cell.angle_alpha   90.00
_cell.angle_beta   90.00
_cell.angle_gamma   90.00
#
_symmetry.space_group_name_H-M   'P 1'
#
loop_
_entity.id
_entity.type
_entity.pdbx_description
1 polymer ?
#
loop_
_entity_poly.entity_id
_entity_poly.type
_entity_poly.pdbx_seq_one_letter_code
_entity_poly.pdbx_strand_id
1 'polypeptide(L)'
;MNIKIKSLLILSLIFVCTFVQAQLTDYSIFDKKFNFYVANDLGRNGYYDQKPIAELMGTMGEEIGPEFVLATGDVHHFEGVRSVNDPLWMTNYELIYSHPELMIDWFPILGNHEYRGNTQAVLDYTNISRRWIMPNRYYTRTFEEKGATIRIIWIDTTPLIEKYRKERDKYPDACKQDVNKQLSWLESVLANAKEDWIIVAGHH
;
A
#
# COMPACT_ATOMS: atom_id res chain seq x y z
N MET A 1 -18.30 52.94 26.47
CA MET A 1 -18.44 51.90 25.48
C MET A 1 -17.44 50.82 25.88
N ASN A 2 -17.89 49.78 26.51
CA ASN A 2 -17.71 48.61 25.78
C ASN A 2 -17.18 47.39 26.50
N ILE A 3 -17.48 47.20 27.77
CA ILE A 3 -17.28 45.91 28.42
C ILE A 3 -18.31 44.89 27.87
N LYS A 4 -19.54 45.32 27.58
CA LYS A 4 -20.60 44.43 27.00
C LYS A 4 -20.32 43.94 25.59
N ILE A 5 -19.66 44.73 24.73
CA ILE A 5 -19.31 44.35 23.36
C ILE A 5 -18.12 43.36 23.37
N LYS A 6 -17.13 43.56 24.27
CA LYS A 6 -16.02 42.58 24.38
C LYS A 6 -16.46 41.24 24.91
N SER A 7 -17.41 41.22 25.87
CA SER A 7 -17.99 39.98 26.40
C SER A 7 -18.83 39.26 25.35
N LEU A 8 -19.55 39.96 24.48
CA LEU A 8 -20.31 39.35 23.37
C LEU A 8 -19.43 38.74 22.30
N LEU A 9 -18.32 39.42 21.98
CA LEU A 9 -17.32 38.92 21.03
C LEU A 9 -16.57 37.67 21.54
N ILE A 10 -16.23 37.64 22.82
CA ILE A 10 -15.61 36.47 23.46
C ILE A 10 -16.60 35.31 23.50
N LEU A 11 -17.88 35.56 23.82
CA LEU A 11 -18.91 34.50 23.81
C LEU A 11 -19.15 33.95 22.40
N SER A 12 -19.14 34.80 21.35
CA SER A 12 -19.30 34.34 19.97
C SER A 12 -18.07 33.56 19.48
N LEU A 13 -16.83 33.93 19.90
CA LEU A 13 -15.64 33.14 19.59
C LEU A 13 -15.63 31.76 20.27
N ILE A 14 -16.08 31.70 21.53
CA ILE A 14 -16.19 30.42 22.25
C ILE A 14 -17.28 29.54 21.59
N PHE A 15 -18.38 30.13 21.12
CA PHE A 15 -19.43 29.37 20.41
C PHE A 15 -19.01 28.87 19.04
N VAL A 16 -18.13 29.58 18.31
CA VAL A 16 -17.57 29.13 17.04
C VAL A 16 -16.53 28.02 17.27
N CYS A 17 -15.74 28.08 18.36
CA CYS A 17 -14.80 26.99 18.69
C CYS A 17 -15.45 25.68 19.11
N THR A 18 -16.72 25.70 19.59
CA THR A 18 -17.41 24.47 19.99
C THR A 18 -18.08 23.73 18.82
N PHE A 19 -18.14 24.30 17.62
CA PHE A 19 -18.71 23.66 16.44
C PHE A 19 -17.69 23.01 15.49
N VAL A 20 -16.40 23.09 15.77
CA VAL A 20 -15.41 22.22 15.13
C VAL A 20 -15.27 20.95 16.00
N GLN A 21 -16.37 20.21 16.15
CA GLN A 21 -16.26 18.80 16.45
C GLN A 21 -15.71 18.16 15.17
N ALA A 22 -14.45 17.75 15.21
CA ALA A 22 -13.99 16.75 14.27
C ALA A 22 -15.04 15.64 14.29
N GLN A 23 -15.66 15.34 13.16
CA GLN A 23 -16.48 14.15 13.04
C GLN A 23 -15.56 13.00 13.38
N LEU A 24 -15.69 12.47 14.59
CA LEU A 24 -15.05 11.21 14.95
C LEU A 24 -15.63 10.18 13.99
N THR A 25 -14.81 9.69 13.08
CA THR A 25 -15.22 8.62 12.18
C THR A 25 -15.48 7.40 13.05
N ASP A 26 -16.69 6.86 12.98
CA ASP A 26 -17.03 5.63 13.69
C ASP A 26 -16.47 4.43 12.94
N TYR A 27 -15.41 3.86 13.46
CA TYR A 27 -14.78 2.66 12.92
C TYR A 27 -15.36 1.35 13.48
N SER A 28 -16.37 1.39 14.34
CA SER A 28 -16.95 0.19 14.97
C SER A 28 -17.49 -0.83 13.96
N ILE A 29 -17.83 -0.39 12.74
CA ILE A 29 -18.25 -1.27 11.64
C ILE A 29 -17.15 -2.25 11.21
N PHE A 30 -15.87 -1.94 11.50
CA PHE A 30 -14.72 -2.79 11.19
C PHE A 30 -14.32 -3.69 12.36
N ASP A 31 -14.90 -3.49 13.56
CA ASP A 31 -14.58 -4.31 14.73
C ASP A 31 -14.85 -5.80 14.44
N LYS A 32 -13.88 -6.64 14.81
CA LYS A 32 -13.93 -8.11 14.58
C LYS A 32 -14.14 -8.54 13.12
N LYS A 33 -13.78 -7.69 12.17
CA LYS A 33 -13.76 -8.01 10.74
C LYS A 33 -12.33 -8.36 10.31
N PHE A 34 -12.23 -9.01 9.15
CA PHE A 34 -10.95 -9.19 8.48
C PHE A 34 -10.64 -7.91 7.69
N ASN A 35 -9.80 -7.06 8.25
CA ASN A 35 -9.45 -5.77 7.68
C ASN A 35 -8.05 -5.81 7.09
N PHE A 36 -7.83 -5.15 5.98
CA PHE A 36 -6.51 -4.90 5.42
C PHE A 36 -6.49 -3.59 4.66
N TYR A 37 -5.31 -2.99 4.55
CA TYR A 37 -5.14 -1.80 3.73
C TYR A 37 -4.83 -2.18 2.28
N VAL A 38 -5.36 -1.38 1.35
CA VAL A 38 -4.92 -1.34 -0.04
C VAL A 38 -4.32 0.03 -0.28
N ALA A 39 -3.04 0.08 -0.61
CA ALA A 39 -2.31 1.33 -0.76
C ALA A 39 -1.45 1.31 -2.02
N ASN A 40 -1.54 2.36 -2.83
CA ASN A 40 -0.89 2.51 -4.12
C ASN A 40 -0.06 3.79 -4.17
N ASP A 41 0.97 3.84 -5.02
CA ASP A 41 1.80 5.04 -5.24
C ASP A 41 2.43 5.61 -3.96
N LEU A 42 2.88 4.73 -3.10
CA LEU A 42 3.22 5.00 -1.71
C LEU A 42 4.48 5.83 -1.50
N GLY A 43 5.44 5.76 -2.43
CA GLY A 43 6.76 6.33 -2.21
C GLY A 43 6.97 7.73 -2.75
N ARG A 44 7.13 8.72 -1.85
CA ARG A 44 7.38 10.14 -2.22
C ARG A 44 8.45 10.80 -1.34
N ASN A 45 9.34 10.02 -0.71
CA ASN A 45 10.37 10.52 0.21
C ASN A 45 9.80 11.40 1.34
N GLY A 46 8.58 11.10 1.80
CA GLY A 46 7.88 11.85 2.83
C GLY A 46 7.20 13.14 2.37
N TYR A 47 7.21 13.43 1.06
CA TYR A 47 6.49 14.56 0.45
C TYR A 47 5.10 14.16 -0.04
N TYR A 48 4.33 15.12 -0.54
CA TYR A 48 3.00 14.96 -1.13
C TYR A 48 2.04 14.18 -0.21
N ASP A 49 1.98 14.61 1.05
CA ASP A 49 1.12 14.04 2.11
C ASP A 49 1.44 12.59 2.49
N GLN A 50 2.55 12.01 2.02
CA GLN A 50 2.92 10.64 2.35
C GLN A 50 3.01 10.40 3.88
N LYS A 51 3.65 11.32 4.63
CA LYS A 51 3.77 11.20 6.09
C LYS A 51 2.43 11.35 6.81
N PRO A 52 1.61 12.38 6.54
CA PRO A 52 0.27 12.49 7.11
C PRO A 52 -0.62 11.28 6.82
N ILE A 53 -0.54 10.72 5.60
CA ILE A 53 -1.30 9.50 5.24
C ILE A 53 -0.79 8.29 6.03
N ALA A 54 0.52 8.11 6.14
CA ALA A 54 1.09 7.01 6.93
C ALA A 54 0.69 7.09 8.41
N GLU A 55 0.69 8.29 8.99
CA GLU A 55 0.23 8.52 10.36
C GLU A 55 -1.25 8.21 10.52
N LEU A 56 -2.07 8.67 9.58
CA LEU A 56 -3.51 8.37 9.57
C LEU A 56 -3.76 6.86 9.46
N MET A 57 -3.03 6.16 8.59
CA MET A 57 -3.12 4.69 8.48
C MET A 57 -2.79 4.02 9.82
N GLY A 58 -1.75 4.50 10.51
CA GLY A 58 -1.37 4.00 11.84
C GLY A 58 -2.47 4.22 12.87
N THR A 59 -2.95 5.47 13.00
CA THR A 59 -4.01 5.84 13.94
C THR A 59 -5.32 5.07 13.67
N MET A 60 -5.69 4.93 12.40
CA MET A 60 -6.83 4.07 12.03
C MET A 60 -6.57 2.62 12.39
N GLY A 61 -5.33 2.16 12.27
CA GLY A 61 -4.92 0.79 12.61
C GLY A 61 -5.20 0.43 14.06
N GLU A 62 -5.06 1.39 15.00
CA GLU A 62 -5.39 1.20 16.42
C GLU A 62 -6.87 0.80 16.62
N GLU A 63 -7.75 1.29 15.75
CA GLU A 63 -9.19 1.05 15.84
C GLU A 63 -9.63 -0.18 15.04
N ILE A 64 -9.09 -0.38 13.84
CA ILE A 64 -9.58 -1.41 12.91
C ILE A 64 -8.79 -2.73 12.96
N GLY A 65 -7.58 -2.75 13.51
CA GLY A 65 -6.71 -3.92 13.58
C GLY A 65 -6.44 -4.55 12.21
N PRO A 66 -5.71 -3.89 11.30
CA PRO A 66 -5.46 -4.44 9.96
C PRO A 66 -4.51 -5.64 10.03
N GLU A 67 -4.83 -6.71 9.30
CA GLU A 67 -4.01 -7.92 9.25
C GLU A 67 -2.75 -7.74 8.40
N PHE A 68 -2.84 -6.96 7.33
CA PHE A 68 -1.74 -6.68 6.41
C PHE A 68 -1.98 -5.44 5.55
N VAL A 69 -0.95 -5.03 4.83
CA VAL A 69 -1.03 -4.02 3.77
C VAL A 69 -0.81 -4.66 2.41
N LEU A 70 -1.75 -4.49 1.50
CA LEU A 70 -1.62 -4.80 0.09
C LEU A 70 -1.06 -3.55 -0.61
N ALA A 71 0.26 -3.56 -0.87
CA ALA A 71 0.97 -2.43 -1.49
C ALA A 71 0.98 -2.60 -3.02
N THR A 72 0.10 -1.89 -3.71
CA THR A 72 -0.17 -2.13 -5.13
C THR A 72 0.78 -1.41 -6.09
N GLY A 73 2.04 -1.28 -5.73
CA GLY A 73 3.12 -0.79 -6.59
C GLY A 73 3.49 0.68 -6.39
N ASP A 74 4.53 1.10 -7.07
CA ASP A 74 5.10 2.44 -7.02
C ASP A 74 5.44 2.89 -5.58
N VAL A 75 6.06 1.98 -4.82
CA VAL A 75 6.57 2.26 -3.47
C VAL A 75 7.84 3.12 -3.52
N HIS A 76 8.50 3.20 -4.67
CA HIS A 76 9.76 3.92 -4.85
C HIS A 76 9.74 4.88 -6.05
N HIS A 77 9.07 6.03 -5.90
CA HIS A 77 9.19 7.10 -6.88
C HIS A 77 10.56 7.83 -6.75
N PHE A 78 11.17 8.30 -7.86
CA PHE A 78 10.66 8.23 -9.24
C PHE A 78 11.34 7.13 -10.04
N GLU A 79 12.55 6.69 -9.66
CA GLU A 79 13.42 5.82 -10.47
C GLU A 79 13.58 4.41 -9.86
N GLY A 80 12.72 4.03 -8.93
CA GLY A 80 12.86 2.78 -8.20
C GLY A 80 14.10 2.73 -7.30
N VAL A 81 14.38 1.56 -6.74
CA VAL A 81 15.60 1.31 -5.94
C VAL A 81 16.71 0.71 -6.80
N ARG A 82 17.98 0.93 -6.40
CA ARG A 82 19.15 0.38 -7.10
C ARG A 82 19.63 -0.94 -6.48
N SER A 83 19.38 -1.13 -5.18
CA SER A 83 19.79 -2.32 -4.43
C SER A 83 18.96 -2.46 -3.17
N VAL A 84 19.12 -3.56 -2.45
CA VAL A 84 18.52 -3.77 -1.12
C VAL A 84 19.06 -2.79 -0.06
N ASN A 85 20.18 -2.13 -0.31
CA ASN A 85 20.79 -1.13 0.57
C ASN A 85 20.52 0.30 0.10
N ASP A 86 19.64 0.52 -0.88
CA ASP A 86 19.31 1.86 -1.35
C ASP A 86 18.66 2.67 -0.21
N PRO A 87 19.12 3.91 0.04
CA PRO A 87 18.52 4.78 1.06
C PRO A 87 17.02 5.03 0.89
N LEU A 88 16.49 4.88 -0.33
CA LEU A 88 15.06 5.01 -0.62
C LEU A 88 14.21 4.04 0.18
N TRP A 89 14.72 2.87 0.58
CA TRP A 89 14.01 1.96 1.47
C TRP A 89 13.65 2.64 2.78
N MET A 90 14.58 3.43 3.34
CA MET A 90 14.33 4.15 4.58
C MET A 90 13.38 5.33 4.38
N THR A 91 13.60 6.13 3.33
CA THR A 91 12.90 7.41 3.14
C THR A 91 11.53 7.27 2.46
N ASN A 92 11.27 6.17 1.76
CA ASN A 92 9.98 5.88 1.15
C ASN A 92 9.12 4.88 1.95
N TYR A 93 9.75 4.00 2.73
CA TYR A 93 9.04 2.88 3.35
C TYR A 93 9.28 2.77 4.86
N GLU A 94 10.48 2.39 5.31
CA GLU A 94 10.70 1.98 6.70
C GLU A 94 10.43 3.10 7.71
N LEU A 95 10.94 4.31 7.48
CA LEU A 95 10.75 5.45 8.38
C LEU A 95 9.42 6.19 8.18
N ILE A 96 8.77 5.98 7.06
CA ILE A 96 7.48 6.62 6.77
C ILE A 96 6.36 5.82 7.43
N TYR A 97 6.28 4.52 7.13
CA TYR A 97 5.25 3.62 7.66
C TYR A 97 5.74 2.94 8.94
N SER A 98 6.20 3.75 9.91
CA SER A 98 6.85 3.29 11.14
C SER A 98 5.92 3.25 12.37
N HIS A 99 4.65 3.57 12.20
CA HIS A 99 3.66 3.43 13.26
C HIS A 99 3.59 1.96 13.73
N PRO A 100 3.45 1.67 15.04
CA PRO A 100 3.38 0.29 15.55
C PRO A 100 2.35 -0.59 14.83
N GLU A 101 1.17 -0.06 14.54
CA GLU A 101 0.09 -0.77 13.83
C GLU A 101 0.40 -1.05 12.36
N LEU A 102 1.47 -0.49 11.81
CA LEU A 102 1.94 -0.77 10.44
C LEU A 102 3.14 -1.73 10.43
N MET A 103 3.56 -2.26 11.60
CA MET A 103 4.60 -3.30 11.70
C MET A 103 4.08 -4.71 11.38
N ILE A 104 3.04 -4.80 10.59
CA ILE A 104 2.38 -5.99 10.05
C ILE A 104 3.00 -6.42 8.71
N ASP A 105 2.51 -7.52 8.14
CA ASP A 105 2.94 -8.00 6.83
C ASP A 105 2.53 -7.02 5.70
N TRP A 106 3.45 -6.73 4.80
CA TRP A 106 3.20 -5.95 3.58
C TRP A 106 3.39 -6.87 2.38
N PHE A 107 2.38 -6.96 1.55
CA PHE A 107 2.38 -7.75 0.31
C PHE A 107 2.45 -6.82 -0.91
N PRO A 108 3.66 -6.55 -1.41
CA PRO A 108 3.86 -5.60 -2.50
C PRO A 108 3.67 -6.21 -3.88
N ILE A 109 3.43 -5.33 -4.85
CA ILE A 109 3.47 -5.59 -6.29
C ILE A 109 4.47 -4.61 -6.90
N LEU A 110 5.05 -4.96 -8.04
CA LEU A 110 5.84 -4.03 -8.83
C LEU A 110 4.94 -3.06 -9.61
N GLY A 111 5.18 -1.77 -9.46
CA GLY A 111 4.66 -0.75 -10.34
C GLY A 111 5.66 -0.37 -11.44
N ASN A 112 5.30 0.58 -12.29
CA ASN A 112 6.19 0.99 -13.38
C ASN A 112 7.41 1.78 -12.89
N HIS A 113 7.36 2.38 -11.71
CA HIS A 113 8.53 3.07 -11.14
C HIS A 113 9.56 2.08 -10.61
N GLU A 114 9.20 0.94 -10.05
CA GLU A 114 10.15 -0.12 -9.71
C GLU A 114 10.89 -0.65 -10.95
N TYR A 115 10.22 -0.67 -12.10
CA TYR A 115 10.80 -1.09 -13.37
C TYR A 115 11.81 -0.09 -13.98
N ARG A 116 11.89 1.12 -13.44
CA ARG A 116 12.97 2.08 -13.78
C ARG A 116 14.26 1.78 -13.01
N GLY A 117 14.14 1.10 -11.88
CA GLY A 117 15.26 0.69 -11.03
C GLY A 117 15.60 -0.79 -11.16
N ASN A 118 16.04 -1.36 -10.07
CA ASN A 118 16.39 -2.79 -9.95
C ASN A 118 15.19 -3.56 -9.35
N THR A 119 14.38 -4.15 -10.21
CA THR A 119 13.22 -4.93 -9.78
C THR A 119 13.59 -6.15 -8.94
N GLN A 120 14.77 -6.76 -9.16
CA GLN A 120 15.23 -7.88 -8.35
C GLN A 120 15.52 -7.44 -6.91
N ALA A 121 16.05 -6.25 -6.70
CA ALA A 121 16.27 -5.72 -5.36
C ALA A 121 14.95 -5.54 -4.58
N VAL A 122 13.84 -5.29 -5.27
CA VAL A 122 12.51 -5.20 -4.64
C VAL A 122 12.06 -6.57 -4.11
N LEU A 123 12.31 -7.63 -4.86
CA LEU A 123 12.04 -9.00 -4.40
C LEU A 123 12.99 -9.40 -3.25
N ASP A 124 14.28 -9.15 -3.43
CA ASP A 124 15.33 -9.54 -2.48
C ASP A 124 15.19 -8.84 -1.13
N TYR A 125 14.50 -7.69 -1.07
CA TYR A 125 14.24 -6.96 0.18
C TYR A 125 13.40 -7.77 1.16
N THR A 126 12.70 -8.80 0.71
CA THR A 126 12.04 -9.80 1.58
C THR A 126 13.03 -10.47 2.55
N ASN A 127 14.31 -10.55 2.21
CA ASN A 127 15.34 -11.10 3.08
C ASN A 127 15.93 -10.06 4.06
N ILE A 128 15.56 -8.80 3.94
CA ILE A 128 16.05 -7.67 4.74
C ILE A 128 14.98 -7.23 5.74
N SER A 129 13.78 -6.92 5.27
CA SER A 129 12.68 -6.45 6.11
C SER A 129 11.68 -7.58 6.37
N ARG A 130 11.48 -7.92 7.65
CA ARG A 130 10.57 -9.01 8.05
C ARG A 130 9.11 -8.78 7.63
N ARG A 131 8.73 -7.52 7.43
CA ARG A 131 7.35 -7.15 7.04
C ARG A 131 7.15 -7.05 5.53
N TRP A 132 8.22 -7.09 4.72
CA TRP A 132 8.16 -7.04 3.26
C TRP A 132 8.08 -8.46 2.69
N ILE A 133 6.90 -8.88 2.22
CA ILE A 133 6.64 -10.27 1.79
C ILE A 133 6.38 -10.28 0.29
N MET A 134 7.42 -10.45 -0.51
CA MET A 134 7.36 -10.52 -1.97
C MET A 134 8.11 -11.75 -2.51
N PRO A 135 7.50 -12.93 -2.49
CA PRO A 135 8.19 -14.16 -2.85
C PRO A 135 8.50 -14.28 -4.34
N ASN A 136 7.77 -13.56 -5.19
CA ASN A 136 7.93 -13.53 -6.63
C ASN A 136 7.33 -12.25 -7.21
N ARG A 137 7.51 -12.00 -8.52
CA ARG A 137 6.87 -10.89 -9.26
C ARG A 137 5.36 -11.02 -9.31
N TYR A 138 4.86 -12.23 -9.38
CA TYR A 138 3.45 -12.56 -9.25
C TYR A 138 3.32 -13.80 -8.37
N TYR A 139 2.32 -13.81 -7.51
CA TYR A 139 2.13 -14.86 -6.49
C TYR A 139 0.69 -14.87 -5.99
N THR A 140 0.35 -15.88 -5.18
CA THR A 140 -0.96 -15.98 -4.56
C THR A 140 -0.82 -16.46 -3.12
N ARG A 141 -1.75 -16.04 -2.27
CA ARG A 141 -1.88 -16.50 -0.89
C ARG A 141 -3.36 -16.64 -0.53
N THR A 142 -3.67 -17.62 0.29
CA THR A 142 -5.00 -17.82 0.86
C THR A 142 -4.98 -17.41 2.32
N PHE A 143 -6.04 -16.73 2.75
CA PHE A 143 -6.32 -16.39 4.13
C PHE A 143 -7.60 -17.07 4.55
N GLU A 144 -7.70 -17.43 5.84
CA GLU A 144 -8.91 -18.00 6.44
C GLU A 144 -9.27 -17.17 7.68
N GLU A 145 -10.50 -16.74 7.74
CA GLU A 145 -11.01 -15.97 8.87
C GLU A 145 -12.46 -16.37 9.15
N LYS A 146 -12.73 -16.86 10.37
CA LYS A 146 -14.08 -17.26 10.84
C LYS A 146 -14.82 -18.22 9.89
N GLY A 147 -14.07 -19.11 9.24
CA GLY A 147 -14.62 -20.10 8.32
C GLY A 147 -14.88 -19.60 6.90
N ALA A 148 -14.54 -18.35 6.59
CA ALA A 148 -14.49 -17.83 5.23
C ALA A 148 -13.06 -17.87 4.70
N THR A 149 -12.90 -18.19 3.42
CA THR A 149 -11.61 -18.29 2.74
C THR A 149 -11.47 -17.19 1.70
N ILE A 150 -10.29 -16.55 1.66
CA ILE A 150 -9.99 -15.44 0.76
C ILE A 150 -8.70 -15.77 0.03
N ARG A 151 -8.75 -15.89 -1.29
CA ARG A 151 -7.56 -15.96 -2.12
C ARG A 151 -7.22 -14.57 -2.65
N ILE A 152 -5.99 -14.11 -2.41
CA ILE A 152 -5.46 -12.92 -3.07
C ILE A 152 -4.41 -13.38 -4.09
N ILE A 153 -4.47 -12.80 -5.27
CA ILE A 153 -3.60 -13.08 -6.41
C ILE A 153 -2.94 -11.76 -6.80
N TRP A 154 -1.62 -11.68 -6.64
CA TRP A 154 -0.82 -10.53 -7.04
C TRP A 154 -0.27 -10.74 -8.43
N ILE A 155 -0.51 -9.81 -9.35
CA ILE A 155 -0.03 -9.86 -10.72
C ILE A 155 0.88 -8.69 -11.05
N ASP A 156 1.92 -8.94 -11.82
CA ASP A 156 2.84 -7.93 -12.33
C ASP A 156 2.29 -7.35 -13.63
N THR A 157 1.63 -6.20 -13.55
CA THR A 157 0.94 -5.61 -14.71
C THR A 157 1.85 -4.81 -15.63
N THR A 158 2.98 -4.30 -15.15
CA THR A 158 3.89 -3.48 -15.96
C THR A 158 4.35 -4.20 -17.24
N PRO A 159 4.82 -5.46 -17.21
CA PRO A 159 5.19 -6.17 -18.44
C PRO A 159 4.00 -6.52 -19.35
N LEU A 160 2.77 -6.52 -18.85
CA LEU A 160 1.59 -6.78 -19.68
C LEU A 160 1.31 -5.63 -20.65
N ILE A 161 1.73 -4.42 -20.29
CA ILE A 161 1.50 -3.21 -21.08
C ILE A 161 2.62 -3.04 -22.11
N GLU A 162 2.26 -3.02 -23.39
CA GLU A 162 3.21 -2.98 -24.51
C GLU A 162 4.15 -1.77 -24.46
N LYS A 163 3.66 -0.61 -24.03
CA LYS A 163 4.45 0.61 -23.87
C LYS A 163 5.71 0.35 -23.05
N TYR A 164 5.59 -0.27 -21.88
CA TYR A 164 6.72 -0.50 -20.98
C TYR A 164 7.72 -1.51 -21.53
N ARG A 165 7.27 -2.51 -22.31
CA ARG A 165 8.16 -3.44 -22.98
C ARG A 165 8.94 -2.80 -24.15
N LYS A 166 8.38 -1.76 -24.77
CA LYS A 166 9.01 -1.04 -25.87
C LYS A 166 10.03 0.00 -25.43
N GLU A 167 9.78 0.69 -24.31
CA GLU A 167 10.66 1.73 -23.76
C GLU A 167 11.80 1.11 -22.93
N ARG A 168 12.69 0.34 -23.57
CA ARG A 168 13.71 -0.50 -22.92
C ARG A 168 14.72 0.29 -22.10
N ASP A 169 15.07 1.50 -22.52
CA ASP A 169 16.04 2.34 -21.81
C ASP A 169 15.48 2.79 -20.46
N LYS A 170 14.17 2.99 -20.39
CA LYS A 170 13.49 3.45 -19.19
C LYS A 170 12.99 2.30 -18.30
N TYR A 171 12.63 1.17 -18.92
CA TYR A 171 12.08 0.00 -18.24
C TYR A 171 12.83 -1.27 -18.64
N PRO A 172 14.12 -1.39 -18.28
CA PRO A 172 15.03 -2.40 -18.85
C PRO A 172 14.61 -3.85 -18.56
N ASP A 173 13.85 -4.08 -17.49
CA ASP A 173 13.42 -5.41 -17.11
C ASP A 173 12.02 -5.79 -17.64
N ALA A 174 11.22 -4.84 -18.11
CA ALA A 174 9.86 -5.12 -18.56
C ALA A 174 9.81 -6.03 -19.79
N CYS A 175 10.73 -5.84 -20.74
CA CYS A 175 10.82 -6.67 -21.94
C CYS A 175 11.42 -8.07 -21.71
N LYS A 176 12.03 -8.30 -20.55
CA LYS A 176 12.64 -9.59 -20.17
C LYS A 176 11.62 -10.54 -19.52
N GLN A 177 10.43 -10.06 -19.17
CA GLN A 177 9.42 -10.86 -18.50
C GLN A 177 8.64 -11.71 -19.50
N ASP A 178 8.40 -12.96 -19.11
CA ASP A 178 7.56 -13.87 -19.90
C ASP A 178 6.08 -13.65 -19.54
N VAL A 179 5.43 -12.80 -20.34
CA VAL A 179 4.02 -12.44 -20.20
C VAL A 179 3.12 -13.66 -20.32
N ASN A 180 3.40 -14.58 -21.25
CA ASN A 180 2.57 -15.76 -21.48
C ASN A 180 2.64 -16.72 -20.29
N LYS A 181 3.83 -16.86 -19.69
CA LYS A 181 4.00 -17.67 -18.47
C LYS A 181 3.16 -17.13 -17.32
N GLN A 182 3.14 -15.81 -17.11
CA GLN A 182 2.31 -15.20 -16.07
C GLN A 182 0.81 -15.41 -16.34
N LEU A 183 0.37 -15.21 -17.59
CA LEU A 183 -1.04 -15.35 -17.95
C LEU A 183 -1.50 -16.81 -17.81
N SER A 184 -0.70 -17.79 -18.26
CA SER A 184 -1.02 -19.22 -18.08
C SER A 184 -1.05 -19.61 -16.60
N TRP A 185 -0.15 -19.05 -15.79
CA TRP A 185 -0.17 -19.24 -14.34
C TRP A 185 -1.45 -18.65 -13.72
N LEU A 186 -1.82 -17.42 -14.07
CA LEU A 186 -3.03 -16.76 -13.58
C LEU A 186 -4.29 -17.56 -13.94
N GLU A 187 -4.40 -18.00 -15.20
CA GLU A 187 -5.49 -18.86 -15.66
C GLU A 187 -5.59 -20.14 -14.82
N SER A 188 -4.46 -20.81 -14.60
CA SER A 188 -4.41 -22.01 -13.76
C SER A 188 -4.83 -21.76 -12.33
N VAL A 189 -4.37 -20.64 -11.71
CA VAL A 189 -4.74 -20.29 -10.34
C VAL A 189 -6.24 -20.02 -10.24
N LEU A 190 -6.81 -19.25 -11.17
CA LEU A 190 -8.24 -18.92 -11.20
C LEU A 190 -9.11 -20.15 -11.45
N ALA A 191 -8.72 -21.02 -12.38
CA ALA A 191 -9.48 -22.26 -12.69
C ALA A 191 -9.53 -23.25 -11.52
N ASN A 192 -8.53 -23.23 -10.63
CA ASN A 192 -8.44 -24.12 -9.48
C ASN A 192 -8.87 -23.47 -8.15
N ALA A 193 -9.16 -22.18 -8.14
CA ALA A 193 -9.58 -21.46 -6.95
C ALA A 193 -10.96 -21.94 -6.49
N LYS A 194 -11.09 -22.16 -5.18
CA LYS A 194 -12.34 -22.65 -4.54
C LYS A 194 -12.70 -21.82 -3.31
N GLU A 195 -11.94 -20.76 -3.08
CA GLU A 195 -12.13 -19.88 -1.94
C GLU A 195 -13.43 -19.07 -2.12
N ASP A 196 -14.03 -18.67 -1.01
CA ASP A 196 -15.27 -17.89 -0.99
C ASP A 196 -15.11 -16.54 -1.66
N TRP A 197 -13.89 -15.96 -1.55
CA TRP A 197 -13.51 -14.69 -2.16
C TRP A 197 -12.22 -14.82 -2.95
N ILE A 198 -12.22 -14.29 -4.17
CA ILE A 198 -11.03 -14.22 -5.02
C ILE A 198 -10.77 -12.76 -5.37
N ILE A 199 -9.63 -12.23 -4.96
CA ILE A 199 -9.20 -10.87 -5.22
C ILE A 199 -7.95 -10.93 -6.11
N VAL A 200 -7.99 -10.23 -7.24
CA VAL A 200 -6.82 -10.06 -8.12
C VAL A 200 -6.34 -8.63 -7.98
N ALA A 201 -5.07 -8.46 -7.62
CA ALA A 201 -4.44 -7.18 -7.38
C ALA A 201 -3.33 -6.93 -8.40
N GLY A 202 -3.35 -5.77 -9.04
CA GLY A 202 -2.36 -5.27 -9.97
C GLY A 202 -2.13 -3.78 -9.77
N HIS A 203 -1.07 -3.24 -10.34
CA HIS A 203 -0.75 -1.82 -10.21
C HIS A 203 -1.55 -0.95 -11.18
N HIS A 204 -1.79 -1.41 -12.44
CA HIS A 204 -2.50 -0.67 -13.48
C HIS A 204 -3.93 -1.15 -13.64
#